data_9f5163547f0d11d37569874e2fba88e6
#
_entry.id   9f5163547f0d11d37569874e2fba88e6
#
_cell.length_a   1.000
_cell.length_b   1.000
_cell.length_c   1.000
_cell.angle_alpha   90.00
_cell.angle_beta   90.00
_cell.angle_gamma   90.00
#
_symmetry.space_group_name_H-M   'P 1'
#
loop_
_entity.id
_entity.type
_entity.pdbx_description
1 polymer ?
#
loop_
_entity_poly.entity_id
_entity_poly.type
_entity_poly.pdbx_seq_one_letter_code
_entity_poly.pdbx_strand_id
1 'polypeptide(L)'
;PSDMVDLIKSIKSASALTDHTVQIVTDGPNPILLNQLTQIFVMSEDWAKANGCEVSYNWDAGETSYCASNANGTGPFKITFREQDVRTVFEKNNDWWGDDSTFNVDTIELLPIANDATRVAALLSGEIDYTNVVPVQDIERIKSSAGHGVKMTPQNRTIFFGMDQGSAELNSSNIKGKNPFADKRVRLAMYHALDMEAIKDKVMRGQSVPAGIITAPGVNGHTAARDERLPYDPELSKKLLAEAGYPDGFEVTLDCPNDRYINDEAICVAAIGMFAKIGVDVTLDAKTKSQHFSEVKEGDANGMTSDMYMLGWGVPTFDSHYVYSYLFDSAGSWNKVNFSNARVDELVAAMGVETDQDKRNAMIAEAWDITQDDVTYLPLHHQVVNQASKSNVDVPIRMNNEPLFRFANVN
;
A
#
# COMPACT_ATOMS: atom_id res chain seq x y z
N PRO A 1 11.99 15.59 0.80
CA PRO A 1 10.62 16.09 0.74
C PRO A 1 9.67 14.99 1.20
N SER A 2 8.65 15.34 1.98
CA SER A 2 7.64 14.38 2.44
C SER A 2 6.78 13.93 1.24
N ASP A 3 6.43 12.65 1.15
CA ASP A 3 5.48 12.11 0.16
C ASP A 3 4.09 12.80 0.26
N MET A 4 3.83 13.52 1.37
CA MET A 4 2.64 14.35 1.57
C MET A 4 2.59 15.61 0.70
N VAL A 5 3.73 16.08 0.16
CA VAL A 5 3.78 17.28 -0.69
C VAL A 5 2.90 17.13 -1.92
N ASP A 6 2.86 15.95 -2.52
CA ASP A 6 2.04 15.69 -3.71
C ASP A 6 0.53 15.81 -3.44
N LEU A 7 0.08 15.58 -2.20
CA LEU A 7 -1.32 15.73 -1.82
C LEU A 7 -1.75 17.21 -1.69
N ILE A 8 -0.81 18.12 -1.48
CA ILE A 8 -1.08 19.54 -1.26
C ILE A 8 -0.49 20.47 -2.33
N LYS A 9 0.23 19.92 -3.31
CA LYS A 9 0.93 20.74 -4.33
C LYS A 9 0.02 21.66 -5.15
N SER A 10 -1.27 21.31 -5.30
CA SER A 10 -2.26 22.16 -5.97
C SER A 10 -2.77 23.30 -5.10
N ILE A 11 -2.46 23.32 -3.81
CA ILE A 11 -2.94 24.36 -2.89
C ILE A 11 -2.02 25.57 -3.00
N LYS A 12 -2.56 26.67 -3.49
CA LYS A 12 -1.87 27.96 -3.62
C LYS A 12 -1.86 28.74 -2.31
N SER A 13 -2.97 28.70 -1.58
CA SER A 13 -3.07 29.36 -0.28
C SER A 13 -4.18 28.75 0.56
N ALA A 14 -4.03 28.87 1.88
CA ALA A 14 -5.06 28.59 2.85
C ALA A 14 -5.15 29.80 3.81
N SER A 15 -6.35 30.26 4.13
CA SER A 15 -6.56 31.41 5.01
C SER A 15 -7.87 31.27 5.80
N ALA A 16 -7.87 31.74 7.04
CA ALA A 16 -9.09 31.88 7.83
C ALA A 16 -9.86 33.14 7.38
N LEU A 17 -11.10 32.98 6.93
CA LEU A 17 -12.00 34.09 6.62
C LEU A 17 -12.75 34.54 7.86
N THR A 18 -13.09 33.62 8.75
CA THR A 18 -13.73 33.83 10.05
C THR A 18 -13.19 32.82 11.04
N ASP A 19 -13.60 32.88 12.30
CA ASP A 19 -13.24 31.94 13.35
C ASP A 19 -13.61 30.46 13.00
N HIS A 20 -14.55 30.28 12.04
CA HIS A 20 -15.09 28.96 11.69
C HIS A 20 -15.05 28.67 10.18
N THR A 21 -14.38 29.53 9.38
CA THR A 21 -14.35 29.38 7.93
C THR A 21 -12.93 29.47 7.41
N VAL A 22 -12.46 28.38 6.80
CA VAL A 22 -11.17 28.32 6.10
C VAL A 22 -11.42 28.37 4.59
N GLN A 23 -10.70 29.22 3.90
CA GLN A 23 -10.65 29.25 2.44
C GLN A 23 -9.36 28.58 1.97
N ILE A 24 -9.51 27.59 1.08
CA ILE A 24 -8.39 26.97 0.37
C ILE A 24 -8.50 27.37 -1.10
N VAL A 25 -7.44 27.95 -1.64
CA VAL A 25 -7.35 28.33 -3.07
C VAL A 25 -6.35 27.39 -3.74
N THR A 26 -6.77 26.79 -4.83
CA THR A 26 -5.94 25.90 -5.65
C THR A 26 -5.47 26.62 -6.92
N ASP A 27 -4.37 26.14 -7.53
CA ASP A 27 -3.83 26.70 -8.78
C ASP A 27 -4.74 26.47 -10.00
N GLY A 28 -5.64 25.50 -9.92
CA GLY A 28 -6.64 25.16 -10.91
C GLY A 28 -7.69 24.23 -10.31
N PRO A 29 -8.60 23.68 -11.10
CA PRO A 29 -9.56 22.70 -10.62
C PRO A 29 -8.83 21.49 -10.00
N ASN A 30 -9.33 20.98 -8.87
CA ASN A 30 -8.83 19.75 -8.25
C ASN A 30 -10.04 18.91 -7.79
N PRO A 31 -10.48 17.93 -8.58
CA PRO A 31 -11.68 17.13 -8.31
C PRO A 31 -11.55 16.23 -7.08
N ILE A 32 -10.33 15.92 -6.64
CA ILE A 32 -10.05 15.03 -5.51
C ILE A 32 -9.49 15.74 -4.28
N LEU A 33 -9.54 17.07 -4.23
CA LEU A 33 -9.00 17.88 -3.12
C LEU A 33 -9.54 17.41 -1.76
N LEU A 34 -10.85 17.18 -1.64
CA LEU A 34 -11.44 16.74 -0.37
C LEU A 34 -10.89 15.38 0.09
N ASN A 35 -10.65 14.46 -0.86
CA ASN A 35 -10.05 13.17 -0.56
C ASN A 35 -8.60 13.33 -0.11
N GLN A 36 -7.83 14.21 -0.75
CA GLN A 36 -6.44 14.52 -0.37
C GLN A 36 -6.39 15.13 1.03
N LEU A 37 -7.30 16.05 1.36
CA LEU A 37 -7.38 16.69 2.67
C LEU A 37 -7.69 15.71 3.81
N THR A 38 -8.29 14.55 3.54
CA THR A 38 -8.48 13.51 4.58
C THR A 38 -7.16 12.97 5.13
N GLN A 39 -6.07 13.16 4.42
CA GLN A 39 -4.72 12.75 4.82
C GLN A 39 -3.95 13.86 5.56
N ILE A 40 -4.52 15.05 5.67
CA ILE A 40 -3.90 16.22 6.31
C ILE A 40 -4.51 16.42 7.69
N PHE A 41 -3.74 16.15 8.72
CA PHE A 41 -4.15 16.34 10.11
C PHE A 41 -3.85 17.78 10.54
N VAL A 42 -4.88 18.47 11.04
CA VAL A 42 -4.77 19.86 11.49
C VAL A 42 -4.31 19.90 12.94
N MET A 43 -3.33 20.75 13.25
CA MET A 43 -2.85 21.02 14.61
C MET A 43 -3.14 22.49 15.01
N SER A 44 -3.21 22.75 16.31
CA SER A 44 -3.26 24.12 16.83
C SER A 44 -1.93 24.83 16.55
N GLU A 45 -1.99 25.98 15.91
CA GLU A 45 -0.83 26.82 15.61
C GLU A 45 -0.13 27.28 16.89
N ASP A 46 -0.88 27.73 17.89
CA ASP A 46 -0.33 28.19 19.18
C ASP A 46 0.38 27.05 19.90
N TRP A 47 -0.21 25.86 19.89
CA TRP A 47 0.41 24.70 20.50
C TRP A 47 1.69 24.28 19.74
N ALA A 48 1.67 24.31 18.41
CA ALA A 48 2.84 23.98 17.62
C ALA A 48 3.99 24.98 17.88
N LYS A 49 3.69 26.28 17.92
CA LYS A 49 4.67 27.34 18.27
C LYS A 49 5.24 27.16 19.69
N ALA A 50 4.36 26.91 20.65
CA ALA A 50 4.77 26.75 22.05
C ALA A 50 5.70 25.55 22.28
N ASN A 51 5.67 24.55 21.39
CA ASN A 51 6.43 23.29 21.50
C ASN A 51 7.49 23.13 20.40
N GLY A 52 7.78 24.13 19.59
CA GLY A 52 8.79 24.10 18.55
C GLY A 52 8.47 23.13 17.39
N CYS A 53 7.19 22.98 17.07
CA CYS A 53 6.70 22.03 16.07
C CYS A 53 6.27 22.71 14.74
N GLU A 54 6.70 23.94 14.49
CA GLU A 54 6.32 24.71 13.30
C GLU A 54 7.03 24.20 12.03
N VAL A 55 8.14 23.53 12.21
CA VAL A 55 8.96 22.97 11.11
C VAL A 55 9.07 21.47 11.27
N SER A 56 8.93 20.74 10.18
CA SER A 56 9.17 19.30 10.18
C SER A 56 10.64 19.00 10.52
N TYR A 57 10.86 18.01 11.36
CA TYR A 57 12.20 17.51 11.69
C TYR A 57 12.68 16.50 10.63
N ASN A 58 14.00 16.40 10.48
CA ASN A 58 14.63 15.44 9.59
C ASN A 58 14.87 14.12 10.34
N TRP A 59 13.95 13.18 10.19
CA TRP A 59 14.05 11.86 10.80
C TRP A 59 15.30 11.09 10.36
N ASP A 60 15.65 11.18 9.08
CA ASP A 60 16.82 10.47 8.51
C ASP A 60 18.15 10.99 9.08
N ALA A 61 18.17 12.24 9.54
CA ALA A 61 19.30 12.83 10.26
C ALA A 61 19.30 12.53 11.78
N GLY A 62 18.36 11.73 12.27
CA GLY A 62 18.22 11.42 13.70
C GLY A 62 17.66 12.57 14.54
N GLU A 63 17.07 13.60 13.91
CA GLU A 63 16.40 14.66 14.65
C GLU A 63 15.14 14.14 15.36
N THR A 64 14.81 14.74 16.48
CA THR A 64 13.58 14.44 17.24
C THR A 64 12.73 15.69 17.41
N SER A 65 11.44 15.52 17.57
CA SER A 65 10.51 16.62 17.81
C SER A 65 9.59 16.28 18.98
N TYR A 66 9.23 17.28 19.77
CA TYR A 66 8.21 17.14 20.81
C TYR A 66 6.90 16.55 20.24
N CYS A 67 6.53 16.95 19.02
CA CYS A 67 5.34 16.46 18.32
C CYS A 67 5.42 15.00 17.85
N ALA A 68 6.59 14.37 17.87
CA ALA A 68 6.71 12.94 17.61
C ALA A 68 6.12 12.08 18.74
N SER A 69 6.10 12.60 19.96
CA SER A 69 5.63 11.89 21.15
C SER A 69 4.40 12.52 21.81
N ASN A 70 4.01 13.71 21.36
CA ASN A 70 2.89 14.45 21.92
C ASN A 70 1.96 14.91 20.79
N ALA A 71 0.68 15.00 21.09
CA ALA A 71 -0.32 15.39 20.12
C ALA A 71 -1.29 16.42 20.72
N ASN A 72 -1.77 17.31 19.84
CA ASN A 72 -2.86 18.23 20.15
C ASN A 72 -3.89 18.13 19.02
N GLY A 73 -4.83 17.22 19.16
CA GLY A 73 -5.91 16.98 18.21
C GLY A 73 -7.28 17.26 18.83
N THR A 74 -8.32 17.19 18.02
CA THR A 74 -9.73 17.42 18.41
C THR A 74 -10.51 16.11 18.49
N GLY A 75 -9.83 14.98 18.61
CA GLY A 75 -10.43 13.65 18.62
C GLY A 75 -11.08 13.23 19.94
N PRO A 76 -11.76 12.06 19.96
CA PRO A 76 -12.43 11.54 21.14
C PRO A 76 -11.51 11.01 22.23
N PHE A 77 -10.21 10.86 21.93
CA PHE A 77 -9.20 10.40 22.86
C PHE A 77 -8.00 11.35 22.90
N LYS A 78 -7.39 11.49 24.07
CA LYS A 78 -6.16 12.25 24.31
C LYS A 78 -5.02 11.27 24.61
N ILE A 79 -3.82 11.50 24.07
CA ILE A 79 -2.61 10.74 24.47
C ILE A 79 -2.19 11.24 25.84
N THR A 80 -2.17 10.34 26.83
CA THR A 80 -1.74 10.64 28.20
C THR A 80 -0.36 10.06 28.52
N PHE A 81 0.06 9.05 27.78
CA PHE A 81 1.39 8.46 27.87
C PHE A 81 1.85 7.93 26.51
N ARG A 82 3.12 8.15 26.17
CA ARG A 82 3.77 7.50 25.01
C ARG A 82 5.23 7.23 25.32
N GLU A 83 5.59 5.97 25.22
CA GLU A 83 6.96 5.51 25.13
C GLU A 83 7.10 4.74 23.80
N GLN A 84 7.98 5.22 22.92
CA GLN A 84 8.13 4.67 21.59
C GLN A 84 8.50 3.18 21.67
N ASP A 85 7.88 2.36 20.81
CA ASP A 85 8.06 0.90 20.72
C ASP A 85 7.73 0.11 22.01
N VAL A 86 7.23 0.77 23.06
CA VAL A 86 6.84 0.15 24.32
C VAL A 86 5.33 0.23 24.53
N ARG A 87 4.76 1.45 24.62
CA ARG A 87 3.33 1.62 24.91
C ARG A 87 2.86 3.03 24.58
N THR A 88 1.62 3.13 24.08
CA THR A 88 0.90 4.40 24.01
C THR A 88 -0.44 4.25 24.72
N VAL A 89 -0.79 5.18 25.62
CA VAL A 89 -2.06 5.22 26.35
C VAL A 89 -2.89 6.39 25.84
N PHE A 90 -4.14 6.10 25.55
CA PHE A 90 -5.14 7.08 25.19
C PHE A 90 -6.27 7.05 26.23
N GLU A 91 -6.72 8.20 26.68
CA GLU A 91 -7.86 8.35 27.57
C GLU A 91 -8.98 9.11 26.89
N LYS A 92 -10.23 8.79 27.23
CA LYS A 92 -11.42 9.48 26.69
C LYS A 92 -11.32 10.98 26.91
N ASN A 93 -11.57 11.74 25.85
CA ASN A 93 -11.69 13.18 25.91
C ASN A 93 -13.12 13.58 26.29
N ASN A 94 -13.34 13.86 27.58
CA ASN A 94 -14.66 14.24 28.08
C ASN A 94 -15.18 15.60 27.53
N ASP A 95 -14.30 16.39 26.91
CA ASP A 95 -14.65 17.66 26.25
C ASP A 95 -14.79 17.49 24.74
N TRP A 96 -14.87 16.26 24.24
CA TRP A 96 -15.00 16.03 22.80
C TRP A 96 -16.34 16.55 22.29
N TRP A 97 -16.28 17.26 21.17
CA TRP A 97 -17.43 17.93 20.54
C TRP A 97 -18.36 16.99 19.75
N GLY A 98 -17.94 15.76 19.50
CA GLY A 98 -18.72 14.78 18.73
C GLY A 98 -19.68 13.96 19.59
N ASP A 99 -20.33 12.96 18.98
CA ASP A 99 -21.28 12.07 19.65
C ASP A 99 -20.52 10.96 20.40
N ASP A 100 -20.41 11.07 21.71
CA ASP A 100 -19.71 10.12 22.57
C ASP A 100 -20.54 8.85 22.87
N SER A 101 -21.79 8.77 22.44
CA SER A 101 -22.60 7.55 22.50
C SER A 101 -22.16 6.46 21.51
N THR A 102 -21.28 6.80 20.58
CA THR A 102 -20.78 5.88 19.55
C THR A 102 -19.73 4.88 20.05
N PHE A 103 -19.20 5.07 21.25
CA PHE A 103 -18.23 4.18 21.89
C PHE A 103 -18.43 4.16 23.41
N ASN A 104 -17.98 3.07 24.06
CA ASN A 104 -18.06 2.93 25.53
C ASN A 104 -16.72 2.58 26.17
N VAL A 105 -15.62 2.91 25.51
CA VAL A 105 -14.25 2.66 25.96
C VAL A 105 -13.67 3.96 26.54
N ASP A 106 -13.17 3.90 27.77
CA ASP A 106 -12.56 5.05 28.46
C ASP A 106 -11.04 5.12 28.24
N THR A 107 -10.37 3.97 28.12
CA THR A 107 -8.92 3.87 27.96
C THR A 107 -8.56 2.88 26.85
N ILE A 108 -7.58 3.24 26.03
CA ILE A 108 -7.00 2.37 25.00
C ILE A 108 -5.50 2.32 25.25
N GLU A 109 -4.96 1.12 25.44
CA GLU A 109 -3.53 0.87 25.46
C GLU A 109 -3.09 0.21 24.15
N LEU A 110 -2.17 0.85 23.44
CA LEU A 110 -1.56 0.32 22.23
C LEU A 110 -0.18 -0.27 22.60
N LEU A 111 -0.06 -1.58 22.41
CA LEU A 111 1.15 -2.36 22.71
C LEU A 111 1.76 -2.86 21.39
N PRO A 112 2.93 -2.38 20.97
CA PRO A 112 3.65 -2.94 19.81
C PRO A 112 4.16 -4.34 20.11
N ILE A 113 3.60 -5.37 19.48
CA ILE A 113 4.06 -6.77 19.58
C ILE A 113 4.45 -7.23 18.17
N ALA A 114 5.73 -7.16 17.85
CA ALA A 114 6.23 -7.43 16.50
C ALA A 114 6.12 -8.91 16.11
N ASN A 115 6.39 -9.82 17.04
CA ASN A 115 6.33 -11.26 16.78
C ASN A 115 4.89 -11.77 16.71
N ASP A 116 4.51 -12.36 15.59
CA ASP A 116 3.18 -12.87 15.29
C ASP A 116 2.70 -13.91 16.31
N ALA A 117 3.52 -14.90 16.63
CA ALA A 117 3.13 -15.96 17.56
C ALA A 117 2.92 -15.42 19.00
N THR A 118 3.76 -14.47 19.43
CA THR A 118 3.61 -13.77 20.71
C THR A 118 2.33 -12.95 20.73
N ARG A 119 2.01 -12.23 19.65
CA ARG A 119 0.80 -11.40 19.54
C ARG A 119 -0.47 -12.25 19.60
N VAL A 120 -0.50 -13.38 18.87
CA VAL A 120 -1.62 -14.33 18.92
C VAL A 120 -1.75 -14.96 20.31
N ALA A 121 -0.64 -15.33 20.95
CA ALA A 121 -0.67 -15.87 22.32
C ALA A 121 -1.20 -14.84 23.32
N ALA A 122 -0.80 -13.57 23.23
CA ALA A 122 -1.30 -12.49 24.08
C ALA A 122 -2.82 -12.27 23.93
N LEU A 123 -3.35 -12.37 22.71
CA LEU A 123 -4.80 -12.31 22.49
C LEU A 123 -5.51 -13.51 23.14
N LEU A 124 -5.03 -14.72 22.92
CA LEU A 124 -5.67 -15.95 23.42
C LEU A 124 -5.56 -16.10 24.95
N SER A 125 -4.51 -15.54 25.58
CA SER A 125 -4.38 -15.48 27.04
C SER A 125 -5.20 -14.37 27.68
N GLY A 126 -5.69 -13.41 26.88
CA GLY A 126 -6.44 -12.25 27.35
C GLY A 126 -5.57 -11.08 27.84
N GLU A 127 -4.27 -11.11 27.56
CA GLU A 127 -3.33 -10.01 27.82
C GLU A 127 -3.64 -8.79 26.92
N ILE A 128 -4.09 -9.03 25.68
CA ILE A 128 -4.66 -8.02 24.80
C ILE A 128 -6.10 -8.39 24.43
N ASP A 129 -6.91 -7.39 24.09
CA ASP A 129 -8.32 -7.55 23.75
C ASP A 129 -8.60 -7.55 22.25
N TYR A 130 -7.69 -6.97 21.48
CA TYR A 130 -7.84 -6.73 20.04
C TYR A 130 -6.47 -6.71 19.33
N THR A 131 -6.43 -7.20 18.09
CA THR A 131 -5.33 -7.00 17.16
C THR A 131 -5.85 -6.81 15.74
N ASN A 132 -5.27 -5.87 14.98
CA ASN A 132 -5.63 -5.60 13.59
C ASN A 132 -4.75 -6.35 12.57
N VAL A 133 -3.82 -7.18 13.02
CA VAL A 133 -2.99 -8.02 12.17
C VAL A 133 -2.96 -9.44 12.72
N VAL A 134 -3.67 -10.34 12.04
CA VAL A 134 -3.70 -11.77 12.36
C VAL A 134 -3.01 -12.54 11.24
N PRO A 135 -1.98 -13.35 11.54
CA PRO A 135 -1.38 -14.23 10.56
C PRO A 135 -2.41 -15.21 9.98
N VAL A 136 -2.40 -15.41 8.68
CA VAL A 136 -3.42 -16.24 8.02
C VAL A 136 -3.43 -17.69 8.52
N GLN A 137 -2.29 -18.19 8.98
CA GLN A 137 -2.15 -19.53 9.57
C GLN A 137 -2.82 -19.68 10.93
N ASP A 138 -3.06 -18.60 11.67
CA ASP A 138 -3.64 -18.63 13.01
C ASP A 138 -5.16 -18.34 13.05
N ILE A 139 -5.76 -17.98 11.92
CA ILE A 139 -7.18 -17.59 11.82
C ILE A 139 -8.09 -18.70 12.39
N GLU A 140 -7.92 -19.94 11.95
CA GLU A 140 -8.77 -21.06 12.39
C GLU A 140 -8.52 -21.43 13.86
N ARG A 141 -7.28 -21.27 14.35
CA ARG A 141 -6.96 -21.45 15.76
C ARG A 141 -7.69 -20.43 16.63
N ILE A 142 -7.73 -19.15 16.23
CA ILE A 142 -8.43 -18.10 16.96
C ILE A 142 -9.93 -18.30 16.89
N LYS A 143 -10.51 -18.59 15.70
CA LYS A 143 -11.94 -18.87 15.54
C LYS A 143 -12.44 -20.05 16.39
N SER A 144 -11.61 -21.06 16.57
CA SER A 144 -11.95 -22.24 17.38
C SER A 144 -11.73 -22.02 18.89
N SER A 145 -11.12 -20.90 19.29
CA SER A 145 -10.90 -20.55 20.70
C SER A 145 -12.13 -19.85 21.26
N ALA A 146 -12.68 -20.41 22.33
CA ALA A 146 -13.87 -19.86 22.97
C ALA A 146 -13.63 -18.39 23.42
N GLY A 147 -14.61 -17.54 23.16
CA GLY A 147 -14.54 -16.12 23.57
C GLY A 147 -13.73 -15.21 22.62
N HIS A 148 -13.36 -15.70 21.44
CA HIS A 148 -12.63 -14.92 20.43
C HIS A 148 -13.32 -14.95 19.08
N GLY A 149 -13.05 -13.95 18.23
CA GLY A 149 -13.53 -13.85 16.87
C GLY A 149 -12.51 -13.27 15.92
N VAL A 150 -12.68 -13.56 14.62
CA VAL A 150 -11.88 -12.98 13.54
C VAL A 150 -12.81 -12.30 12.56
N LYS A 151 -12.54 -11.04 12.23
CA LYS A 151 -13.19 -10.30 11.15
C LYS A 151 -12.21 -10.12 10.01
N MET A 152 -12.67 -10.24 8.79
CA MET A 152 -11.90 -10.07 7.56
C MET A 152 -12.40 -8.82 6.84
N THR A 153 -11.49 -7.94 6.47
CA THR A 153 -11.82 -6.69 5.78
C THR A 153 -10.98 -6.57 4.52
N PRO A 154 -11.60 -6.46 3.33
CA PRO A 154 -10.86 -6.12 2.11
C PRO A 154 -10.11 -4.81 2.31
N GLN A 155 -8.85 -4.78 1.90
CA GLN A 155 -8.02 -3.58 1.98
C GLN A 155 -7.94 -2.88 0.61
N ASN A 156 -7.81 -1.56 0.62
CA ASN A 156 -7.56 -0.77 -0.60
C ASN A 156 -6.08 -0.84 -1.06
N ARG A 157 -5.43 -1.97 -0.79
CA ARG A 157 -4.03 -2.22 -1.13
C ARG A 157 -3.92 -3.38 -2.11
N THR A 158 -3.18 -3.17 -3.20
CA THR A 158 -2.81 -4.22 -4.14
C THR A 158 -1.34 -4.52 -4.01
N ILE A 159 -0.99 -5.81 -3.89
CA ILE A 159 0.37 -6.33 -3.94
C ILE A 159 0.70 -6.65 -5.39
N PHE A 160 1.92 -6.28 -5.83
CA PHE A 160 2.36 -6.48 -7.21
C PHE A 160 3.89 -6.65 -7.29
N PHE A 161 4.36 -7.15 -8.42
CA PHE A 161 5.76 -7.06 -8.80
C PHE A 161 5.98 -5.95 -9.83
N GLY A 162 7.04 -5.16 -9.63
CA GLY A 162 7.62 -4.29 -10.64
C GLY A 162 8.78 -4.99 -11.33
N MET A 163 8.99 -4.68 -12.61
CA MET A 163 10.11 -5.17 -13.43
C MET A 163 10.78 -3.95 -14.06
N ASP A 164 12.08 -3.80 -13.91
CA ASP A 164 12.81 -2.70 -14.57
C ASP A 164 12.78 -2.88 -16.09
N GLN A 165 11.93 -2.12 -16.76
CA GLN A 165 11.75 -2.20 -18.22
C GLN A 165 12.43 -1.09 -18.98
N GLY A 166 12.95 -0.06 -18.30
CA GLY A 166 13.54 1.11 -18.94
C GLY A 166 15.05 1.16 -18.95
N SER A 167 15.74 0.44 -18.05
CA SER A 167 17.20 0.35 -18.08
C SER A 167 17.71 -0.33 -19.34
N ALA A 168 18.86 0.07 -19.83
CA ALA A 168 19.46 -0.53 -21.02
C ALA A 168 19.88 -2.00 -20.81
N GLU A 169 20.25 -2.34 -19.57
CA GLU A 169 20.67 -3.68 -19.12
C GLU A 169 20.23 -3.86 -17.67
N LEU A 170 19.86 -5.08 -17.29
CA LEU A 170 19.53 -5.44 -15.91
C LEU A 170 20.82 -5.68 -15.09
N ASN A 171 20.80 -5.27 -13.82
CA ASN A 171 21.99 -5.33 -12.96
C ASN A 171 22.47 -6.76 -12.69
N SER A 172 21.55 -7.69 -12.41
CA SER A 172 21.85 -9.05 -11.96
C SER A 172 21.64 -10.10 -13.04
N SER A 173 21.15 -9.72 -14.24
CA SER A 173 20.89 -10.67 -15.31
C SER A 173 22.17 -11.21 -15.95
N ASN A 174 22.15 -12.50 -16.33
CA ASN A 174 23.16 -13.11 -17.20
C ASN A 174 23.08 -12.61 -18.66
N ILE A 175 22.01 -11.92 -19.04
CA ILE A 175 21.86 -11.32 -20.38
C ILE A 175 22.57 -9.97 -20.40
N LYS A 176 23.60 -9.85 -21.24
CA LYS A 176 24.41 -8.63 -21.36
C LYS A 176 24.09 -7.84 -22.62
N GLY A 177 24.18 -6.51 -22.49
CA GLY A 177 23.95 -5.56 -23.59
C GLY A 177 22.48 -5.34 -23.97
N LYS A 178 21.54 -5.90 -23.22
CA LYS A 178 20.10 -5.67 -23.40
C LYS A 178 19.31 -6.02 -22.16
N ASN A 179 18.10 -5.46 -22.04
CA ASN A 179 17.18 -5.70 -20.96
C ASN A 179 16.04 -6.62 -21.43
N PRO A 180 15.91 -7.85 -20.91
CA PRO A 180 14.79 -8.74 -21.25
C PRO A 180 13.42 -8.12 -20.95
N PHE A 181 13.28 -7.38 -19.84
CA PHE A 181 12.00 -6.79 -19.45
C PHE A 181 11.58 -5.58 -20.31
N ALA A 182 12.44 -5.03 -21.17
CA ALA A 182 12.06 -4.04 -22.16
C ALA A 182 11.10 -4.62 -23.20
N ASP A 183 11.12 -5.94 -23.44
CA ASP A 183 10.21 -6.61 -24.36
C ASP A 183 8.89 -6.98 -23.67
N LYS A 184 7.78 -6.41 -24.14
CA LYS A 184 6.43 -6.71 -23.64
C LYS A 184 6.12 -8.21 -23.60
N ARG A 185 6.62 -8.99 -24.56
CA ARG A 185 6.38 -10.46 -24.62
C ARG A 185 7.00 -11.16 -23.42
N VAL A 186 8.15 -10.68 -22.96
CA VAL A 186 8.79 -11.20 -21.73
C VAL A 186 7.94 -10.86 -20.51
N ARG A 187 7.48 -9.60 -20.37
CA ARG A 187 6.61 -9.19 -19.25
C ARG A 187 5.30 -9.98 -19.25
N LEU A 188 4.73 -10.22 -20.44
CA LEU A 188 3.52 -11.03 -20.58
C LEU A 188 3.78 -12.51 -20.21
N ALA A 189 4.96 -13.06 -20.56
CA ALA A 189 5.35 -14.40 -20.15
C ALA A 189 5.47 -14.52 -18.63
N MET A 190 6.06 -13.52 -17.97
CA MET A 190 6.12 -13.47 -16.50
C MET A 190 4.72 -13.40 -15.87
N TYR A 191 3.80 -12.66 -16.48
CA TYR A 191 2.41 -12.57 -16.01
C TYR A 191 1.70 -13.94 -16.07
N HIS A 192 1.74 -14.61 -17.22
CA HIS A 192 1.11 -15.93 -17.42
C HIS A 192 1.76 -17.05 -16.59
N ALA A 193 2.99 -16.87 -16.12
CA ALA A 193 3.67 -17.83 -15.26
C ALA A 193 3.12 -17.85 -13.82
N LEU A 194 2.38 -16.83 -13.38
CA LEU A 194 1.91 -16.66 -12.00
C LEU A 194 0.53 -17.30 -11.78
N ASP A 195 0.50 -18.42 -11.06
CA ASP A 195 -0.73 -19.09 -10.58
C ASP A 195 -1.21 -18.42 -9.29
N MET A 196 -2.00 -17.35 -9.43
CA MET A 196 -2.50 -16.60 -8.28
C MET A 196 -3.58 -17.32 -7.49
N GLU A 197 -4.31 -18.26 -8.08
CA GLU A 197 -5.23 -19.11 -7.32
C GLU A 197 -4.46 -20.07 -6.42
N ALA A 198 -3.35 -20.65 -6.90
CA ALA A 198 -2.49 -21.47 -6.07
C ALA A 198 -1.83 -20.67 -4.93
N ILE A 199 -1.42 -19.42 -5.17
CA ILE A 199 -0.90 -18.53 -4.12
C ILE A 199 -2.01 -18.23 -3.10
N LYS A 200 -3.21 -17.87 -3.55
CA LYS A 200 -4.37 -17.63 -2.69
C LYS A 200 -4.66 -18.81 -1.78
N ASP A 201 -4.74 -20.01 -2.35
CA ASP A 201 -5.16 -21.20 -1.59
C ASP A 201 -4.06 -21.70 -0.66
N LYS A 202 -2.81 -21.80 -1.14
CA LYS A 202 -1.71 -22.46 -0.44
C LYS A 202 -0.89 -21.54 0.43
N VAL A 203 -0.64 -20.30 -0.03
CA VAL A 203 0.16 -19.32 0.70
C VAL A 203 -0.72 -18.44 1.57
N MET A 204 -1.82 -17.90 0.99
CA MET A 204 -2.71 -16.94 1.66
C MET A 204 -3.90 -17.60 2.35
N ARG A 205 -4.06 -18.92 2.26
CA ARG A 205 -5.17 -19.68 2.89
C ARG A 205 -6.56 -19.08 2.62
N GLY A 206 -6.78 -18.64 1.39
CA GLY A 206 -8.01 -17.96 0.96
C GLY A 206 -8.08 -16.47 1.32
N GLN A 207 -7.08 -15.91 2.00
CA GLN A 207 -7.09 -14.53 2.50
C GLN A 207 -6.43 -13.54 1.52
N SER A 208 -6.77 -13.65 0.24
CA SER A 208 -6.40 -12.70 -0.80
C SER A 208 -7.40 -12.75 -1.95
N VAL A 209 -7.49 -11.67 -2.71
CA VAL A 209 -8.31 -11.60 -3.93
C VAL A 209 -7.36 -11.36 -5.11
N PRO A 210 -7.17 -12.34 -6.02
CA PRO A 210 -6.33 -12.15 -7.20
C PRO A 210 -6.71 -10.86 -7.95
N ALA A 211 -5.72 -10.07 -8.34
CA ALA A 211 -5.93 -8.73 -8.91
C ALA A 211 -5.38 -8.63 -10.33
N GLY A 212 -6.12 -7.98 -11.22
CA GLY A 212 -5.71 -7.64 -12.59
C GLY A 212 -5.19 -6.21 -12.74
N ILE A 213 -5.50 -5.33 -11.76
CA ILE A 213 -5.06 -3.91 -11.72
C ILE A 213 -4.58 -3.52 -10.32
N ILE A 214 -3.81 -2.41 -10.24
CA ILE A 214 -3.33 -1.85 -8.96
C ILE A 214 -4.35 -0.86 -8.38
N THR A 215 -5.63 -1.21 -8.44
CA THR A 215 -6.72 -0.42 -7.85
C THR A 215 -7.76 -1.38 -7.28
N ALA A 216 -7.84 -1.44 -5.95
CA ALA A 216 -8.70 -2.38 -5.26
C ALA A 216 -10.20 -2.00 -5.39
N PRO A 217 -11.14 -2.96 -5.22
CA PRO A 217 -12.56 -2.68 -5.14
C PRO A 217 -12.88 -1.58 -4.13
N GLY A 218 -13.77 -0.65 -4.48
CA GLY A 218 -14.13 0.51 -3.67
C GLY A 218 -13.29 1.77 -3.92
N VAL A 219 -12.25 1.68 -4.73
CA VAL A 219 -11.46 2.82 -5.22
C VAL A 219 -11.99 3.27 -6.58
N ASN A 220 -12.16 4.56 -6.81
CA ASN A 220 -12.61 5.09 -8.10
C ASN A 220 -11.66 4.68 -9.22
N GLY A 221 -12.22 4.18 -10.33
CA GLY A 221 -11.50 3.61 -11.47
C GLY A 221 -11.38 2.08 -11.44
N HIS A 222 -11.72 1.41 -10.33
CA HIS A 222 -11.86 -0.03 -10.29
C HIS A 222 -13.11 -0.47 -11.06
N THR A 223 -12.97 -1.52 -11.88
CA THR A 223 -14.10 -2.29 -12.42
C THR A 223 -13.76 -3.78 -12.40
N ALA A 224 -14.74 -4.63 -12.15
CA ALA A 224 -14.53 -6.08 -12.14
C ALA A 224 -13.96 -6.61 -13.47
N ALA A 225 -14.38 -6.02 -14.60
CA ALA A 225 -13.88 -6.43 -15.91
C ALA A 225 -12.38 -6.13 -16.12
N ARG A 226 -11.87 -4.99 -15.60
CA ARG A 226 -10.44 -4.67 -15.68
C ARG A 226 -9.62 -5.41 -14.63
N ASP A 227 -10.26 -5.80 -13.55
CA ASP A 227 -9.61 -6.55 -12.47
C ASP A 227 -9.53 -8.06 -12.75
N GLU A 228 -10.11 -8.51 -13.86
CA GLU A 228 -9.97 -9.89 -14.31
C GLU A 228 -8.53 -10.15 -14.76
N ARG A 229 -7.92 -11.17 -14.17
CA ARG A 229 -6.53 -11.55 -14.49
C ARG A 229 -6.46 -12.34 -15.80
N LEU A 230 -5.33 -12.15 -16.51
CA LEU A 230 -4.96 -13.09 -17.54
C LEU A 230 -4.74 -14.49 -16.94
N PRO A 231 -5.06 -15.55 -17.67
CA PRO A 231 -4.98 -16.92 -17.16
C PRO A 231 -3.54 -17.36 -16.89
N TYR A 232 -3.35 -18.21 -15.89
CA TYR A 232 -2.11 -18.96 -15.70
C TYR A 232 -1.90 -19.94 -16.88
N ASP A 233 -0.82 -19.73 -17.63
CA ASP A 233 -0.45 -20.56 -18.80
C ASP A 233 1.07 -20.59 -18.97
N PRO A 234 1.78 -21.52 -18.28
CA PRO A 234 3.22 -21.62 -18.38
C PRO A 234 3.72 -22.08 -19.77
N GLU A 235 2.89 -22.74 -20.56
CA GLU A 235 3.29 -23.13 -21.92
C GLU A 235 3.25 -21.94 -22.87
N LEU A 236 2.25 -21.07 -22.75
CA LEU A 236 2.23 -19.78 -23.42
C LEU A 236 3.42 -18.92 -22.99
N SER A 237 3.76 -18.91 -21.70
CA SER A 237 4.93 -18.18 -21.18
C SER A 237 6.23 -18.62 -21.86
N LYS A 238 6.50 -19.93 -21.95
CA LYS A 238 7.69 -20.47 -22.66
C LYS A 238 7.71 -20.07 -24.12
N LYS A 239 6.56 -20.13 -24.79
CA LYS A 239 6.42 -19.71 -26.18
C LYS A 239 6.78 -18.23 -26.36
N LEU A 240 6.24 -17.36 -25.52
CA LEU A 240 6.51 -15.92 -25.55
C LEU A 240 7.98 -15.59 -25.28
N LEU A 241 8.62 -16.30 -24.33
CA LEU A 241 10.05 -16.15 -24.07
C LEU A 241 10.88 -16.58 -25.29
N ALA A 242 10.55 -17.71 -25.93
CA ALA A 242 11.24 -18.15 -27.15
C ALA A 242 11.07 -17.16 -28.30
N GLU A 243 9.87 -16.61 -28.52
CA GLU A 243 9.57 -15.58 -29.53
C GLU A 243 10.31 -14.27 -29.24
N ALA A 244 10.56 -13.95 -27.97
CA ALA A 244 11.35 -12.79 -27.55
C ALA A 244 12.87 -13.02 -27.67
N GLY A 245 13.31 -14.26 -27.98
CA GLY A 245 14.72 -14.62 -28.14
C GLY A 245 15.36 -15.18 -26.87
N TYR A 246 14.57 -15.66 -25.92
CA TYR A 246 15.01 -16.28 -24.66
C TYR A 246 14.46 -17.71 -24.49
N PRO A 247 14.71 -18.65 -25.45
CA PRO A 247 14.17 -20.02 -25.37
C PRO A 247 14.65 -20.81 -24.17
N ASP A 248 15.85 -20.48 -23.66
CA ASP A 248 16.46 -21.11 -22.47
C ASP A 248 16.23 -20.30 -21.19
N GLY A 249 15.44 -19.20 -21.26
CA GLY A 249 15.21 -18.30 -20.15
C GLY A 249 16.40 -17.36 -19.85
N PHE A 250 16.45 -16.87 -18.62
CA PHE A 250 17.51 -15.96 -18.14
C PHE A 250 17.48 -15.87 -16.60
N GLU A 251 18.54 -15.27 -16.05
CA GLU A 251 18.69 -15.03 -14.61
C GLU A 251 18.33 -13.59 -14.25
N VAL A 252 17.65 -13.38 -13.09
CA VAL A 252 17.32 -12.06 -12.51
C VAL A 252 17.23 -12.14 -10.99
N THR A 253 17.19 -10.98 -10.33
CA THR A 253 16.99 -10.86 -8.88
C THR A 253 15.63 -10.26 -8.56
N LEU A 254 14.93 -10.80 -7.54
CA LEU A 254 13.69 -10.27 -6.97
C LEU A 254 13.96 -9.75 -5.57
N ASP A 255 13.83 -8.43 -5.39
CA ASP A 255 13.85 -7.76 -4.09
C ASP A 255 12.49 -7.91 -3.41
N CYS A 256 12.46 -8.48 -2.21
CA CYS A 256 11.24 -8.81 -1.50
C CYS A 256 11.35 -8.42 -0.01
N PRO A 257 10.37 -7.70 0.56
CA PRO A 257 10.33 -7.50 2.00
C PRO A 257 9.95 -8.83 2.71
N ASN A 258 10.31 -8.95 3.99
CA ASN A 258 9.95 -10.12 4.80
C ASN A 258 9.21 -9.76 6.11
N ASP A 259 8.90 -8.48 6.31
CA ASP A 259 8.19 -7.97 7.49
C ASP A 259 7.23 -6.81 7.19
N ARG A 260 6.77 -6.70 5.93
CA ARG A 260 5.93 -5.57 5.48
C ARG A 260 4.51 -5.94 5.13
N TYR A 261 4.30 -7.00 4.36
CA TYR A 261 2.98 -7.45 3.89
C TYR A 261 2.66 -8.83 4.45
N ILE A 262 1.39 -9.23 4.37
CA ILE A 262 0.99 -10.56 4.82
C ILE A 262 1.65 -11.62 3.93
N ASN A 263 2.49 -12.47 4.53
CA ASN A 263 3.22 -13.56 3.86
C ASN A 263 4.08 -13.13 2.64
N ASP A 264 4.63 -11.92 2.67
CA ASP A 264 5.40 -11.34 1.56
C ASP A 264 6.53 -12.27 1.05
N GLU A 265 7.45 -12.69 1.90
CA GLU A 265 8.52 -13.60 1.51
C GLU A 265 7.98 -14.94 0.97
N ALA A 266 6.94 -15.50 1.58
CA ALA A 266 6.34 -16.75 1.13
C ALA A 266 5.68 -16.63 -0.26
N ILE A 267 5.11 -15.46 -0.59
CA ILE A 267 4.58 -15.15 -1.92
C ILE A 267 5.73 -15.08 -2.93
N CYS A 268 6.84 -14.39 -2.60
CA CYS A 268 8.03 -14.31 -3.45
C CYS A 268 8.62 -15.71 -3.73
N VAL A 269 8.79 -16.53 -2.70
CA VAL A 269 9.29 -17.92 -2.85
C VAL A 269 8.37 -18.75 -3.77
N ALA A 270 7.04 -18.61 -3.62
CA ALA A 270 6.10 -19.31 -4.49
C ALA A 270 6.21 -18.84 -5.96
N ALA A 271 6.31 -17.53 -6.17
CA ALA A 271 6.46 -16.95 -7.51
C ALA A 271 7.77 -17.39 -8.19
N ILE A 272 8.89 -17.42 -7.46
CA ILE A 272 10.18 -17.93 -7.94
C ILE A 272 10.06 -19.37 -8.45
N GLY A 273 9.39 -20.23 -7.69
CA GLY A 273 9.12 -21.60 -8.13
C GLY A 273 8.24 -21.70 -9.37
N MET A 274 7.40 -20.68 -9.64
CA MET A 274 6.60 -20.60 -10.86
C MET A 274 7.43 -20.09 -12.04
N PHE A 275 8.27 -19.07 -11.86
CA PHE A 275 9.17 -18.55 -12.88
C PHE A 275 10.21 -19.59 -13.32
N ALA A 276 10.73 -20.41 -12.40
CA ALA A 276 11.63 -21.50 -12.74
C ALA A 276 11.01 -22.51 -13.71
N LYS A 277 9.68 -22.74 -13.69
CA LYS A 277 9.00 -23.65 -14.64
C LYS A 277 9.03 -23.15 -16.08
N ILE A 278 9.24 -21.87 -16.29
CA ILE A 278 9.32 -21.25 -17.62
C ILE A 278 10.76 -20.94 -18.03
N GLY A 279 11.75 -21.35 -17.23
CA GLY A 279 13.17 -21.16 -17.50
C GLY A 279 13.76 -19.84 -16.96
N VAL A 280 12.98 -19.01 -16.27
CA VAL A 280 13.50 -17.80 -15.63
C VAL A 280 13.99 -18.14 -14.23
N ASP A 281 15.30 -18.04 -14.02
CA ASP A 281 15.94 -18.30 -12.72
C ASP A 281 15.97 -16.99 -11.91
N VAL A 282 15.22 -16.96 -10.81
CA VAL A 282 15.06 -15.77 -9.98
C VAL A 282 15.75 -15.97 -8.64
N THR A 283 16.77 -15.18 -8.36
CA THR A 283 17.40 -15.13 -7.04
C THR A 283 16.56 -14.25 -6.11
N LEU A 284 16.17 -14.81 -4.95
CA LEU A 284 15.45 -14.05 -3.92
C LEU A 284 16.43 -13.19 -3.12
N ASP A 285 16.17 -11.91 -3.03
CA ASP A 285 16.82 -10.98 -2.11
C ASP A 285 15.80 -10.50 -1.07
N ALA A 286 15.61 -11.33 -0.01
CA ALA A 286 14.67 -11.06 1.06
C ALA A 286 15.31 -10.19 2.15
N LYS A 287 14.66 -9.08 2.52
CA LYS A 287 15.18 -8.12 3.48
C LYS A 287 14.10 -7.45 4.31
N THR A 288 14.50 -6.75 5.36
CA THR A 288 13.57 -5.98 6.19
C THR A 288 12.93 -4.84 5.38
N LYS A 289 11.71 -4.44 5.78
CA LYS A 289 11.00 -3.31 5.13
C LYS A 289 11.86 -2.05 5.01
N SER A 290 12.66 -1.72 6.02
CA SER A 290 13.53 -0.54 5.98
C SER A 290 14.56 -0.61 4.88
N GLN A 291 15.26 -1.75 4.75
CA GLN A 291 16.24 -1.98 3.69
C GLN A 291 15.57 -2.02 2.32
N HIS A 292 14.47 -2.77 2.19
CA HIS A 292 13.68 -2.89 0.98
C HIS A 292 13.22 -1.51 0.45
N PHE A 293 12.59 -0.68 1.31
CA PHE A 293 12.13 0.64 0.88
C PHE A 293 13.27 1.61 0.58
N SER A 294 14.39 1.55 1.31
CA SER A 294 15.56 2.35 0.99
C SER A 294 16.06 2.02 -0.43
N GLU A 295 16.27 0.75 -0.73
CA GLU A 295 16.79 0.31 -2.03
C GLU A 295 15.83 0.55 -3.19
N VAL A 296 14.55 0.23 -3.03
CA VAL A 296 13.53 0.52 -4.07
C VAL A 296 13.37 2.03 -4.30
N LYS A 297 13.47 2.86 -3.25
CA LYS A 297 13.31 4.31 -3.37
C LYS A 297 14.54 5.00 -3.94
N GLU A 298 15.71 4.61 -3.49
CA GLU A 298 16.95 5.29 -3.82
C GLU A 298 17.39 5.06 -5.25
N GLY A 299 17.18 3.86 -5.81
CA GLY A 299 17.61 3.51 -7.18
C GLY A 299 18.88 4.28 -7.61
N ASP A 300 19.81 3.72 -8.26
CA ASP A 300 20.97 4.48 -8.70
C ASP A 300 20.65 5.37 -9.92
N ALA A 301 21.61 6.19 -10.35
CA ALA A 301 21.46 7.07 -11.53
C ALA A 301 21.25 6.29 -12.85
N ASN A 302 21.36 4.96 -12.82
CA ASN A 302 21.19 4.06 -13.96
C ASN A 302 19.88 3.24 -13.85
N GLY A 303 19.09 3.41 -12.80
CA GLY A 303 17.84 2.69 -12.58
C GLY A 303 17.75 2.03 -11.21
N MET A 304 17.00 0.95 -11.13
CA MET A 304 16.82 0.19 -9.90
C MET A 304 18.06 -0.62 -9.53
N THR A 305 18.25 -0.83 -8.23
CA THR A 305 19.28 -1.76 -7.72
C THR A 305 18.90 -3.21 -7.98
N SER A 306 17.61 -3.53 -8.08
CA SER A 306 17.06 -4.86 -8.34
C SER A 306 16.35 -4.94 -9.68
N ASP A 307 16.45 -6.08 -10.37
CA ASP A 307 15.78 -6.29 -11.67
C ASP A 307 14.25 -6.37 -11.50
N MET A 308 13.79 -6.91 -10.37
CA MET A 308 12.38 -7.00 -9.97
C MET A 308 12.23 -6.66 -8.49
N TYR A 309 11.05 -6.20 -8.10
CA TYR A 309 10.71 -5.95 -6.70
C TYR A 309 9.24 -6.22 -6.39
N MET A 310 8.94 -6.56 -5.13
CA MET A 310 7.57 -6.59 -4.61
C MET A 310 7.21 -5.24 -4.01
N LEU A 311 6.01 -4.75 -4.30
CA LEU A 311 5.45 -3.59 -3.61
C LEU A 311 3.95 -3.80 -3.35
N GLY A 312 3.44 -3.14 -2.31
CA GLY A 312 2.01 -3.05 -2.04
C GLY A 312 1.56 -1.60 -2.02
N TRP A 313 0.64 -1.24 -2.91
CA TRP A 313 0.16 0.13 -3.06
C TRP A 313 -1.23 0.30 -2.47
N GLY A 314 -1.34 1.06 -1.39
CA GLY A 314 -2.61 1.51 -0.83
C GLY A 314 -3.02 2.85 -1.44
N VAL A 315 -4.31 3.08 -1.61
CA VAL A 315 -4.84 4.28 -2.25
C VAL A 315 -5.57 5.16 -1.24
N PRO A 316 -4.86 6.04 -0.49
CA PRO A 316 -5.46 6.82 0.59
C PRO A 316 -6.51 7.83 0.13
N THR A 317 -6.42 8.27 -1.12
CA THR A 317 -7.41 9.18 -1.73
C THR A 317 -8.65 8.46 -2.27
N PHE A 318 -8.67 7.13 -2.27
CA PHE A 318 -9.72 6.31 -2.90
C PHE A 318 -9.98 6.65 -4.37
N ASP A 319 -8.92 7.03 -5.10
CA ASP A 319 -8.99 7.43 -6.50
C ASP A 319 -7.75 6.97 -7.28
N SER A 320 -7.95 6.38 -8.48
CA SER A 320 -6.89 5.85 -9.33
C SER A 320 -5.87 6.91 -9.78
N HIS A 321 -6.20 8.20 -9.77
CA HIS A 321 -5.22 9.25 -10.04
C HIS A 321 -4.00 9.14 -9.12
N TYR A 322 -4.18 8.74 -7.85
CA TYR A 322 -3.08 8.51 -6.93
C TYR A 322 -2.16 7.38 -7.40
N VAL A 323 -2.74 6.30 -7.93
CA VAL A 323 -1.95 5.19 -8.49
C VAL A 323 -1.13 5.67 -9.70
N TYR A 324 -1.78 6.39 -10.62
CA TYR A 324 -1.16 6.85 -11.85
C TYR A 324 -0.08 7.90 -11.61
N SER A 325 -0.34 8.90 -10.79
CA SER A 325 0.61 10.00 -10.53
C SER A 325 1.89 9.54 -9.82
N TYR A 326 1.85 8.42 -9.11
CA TYR A 326 3.04 7.89 -8.42
C TYR A 326 3.73 6.76 -9.16
N LEU A 327 2.97 5.81 -9.75
CA LEU A 327 3.52 4.57 -10.31
C LEU A 327 3.68 4.59 -11.82
N PHE A 328 2.83 5.32 -12.56
CA PHE A 328 2.78 5.23 -14.03
C PHE A 328 3.19 6.52 -14.74
N ASP A 329 3.04 7.69 -14.12
CA ASP A 329 3.58 8.94 -14.67
C ASP A 329 5.09 8.82 -14.85
N SER A 330 5.61 9.24 -16.00
CA SER A 330 7.05 9.19 -16.29
C SER A 330 7.90 9.95 -15.26
N ALA A 331 7.34 10.98 -14.60
CA ALA A 331 7.93 11.73 -13.51
C ALA A 331 7.50 11.25 -12.12
N GLY A 332 6.72 10.18 -12.03
CA GLY A 332 6.18 9.64 -10.79
C GLY A 332 7.28 9.19 -9.83
N SER A 333 7.23 9.64 -8.57
CA SER A 333 8.28 9.40 -7.58
C SER A 333 8.48 7.91 -7.24
N TRP A 334 7.48 7.08 -7.52
CA TRP A 334 7.47 5.62 -7.34
C TRP A 334 7.41 4.83 -8.65
N ASN A 335 7.59 5.49 -9.79
CA ASN A 335 7.77 4.80 -11.08
C ASN A 335 9.18 4.18 -11.14
N LYS A 336 9.37 3.10 -10.41
CA LYS A 336 10.66 2.40 -10.28
C LYS A 336 10.89 1.33 -11.35
N VAL A 337 9.94 1.15 -12.24
CA VAL A 337 10.08 0.28 -13.42
C VAL A 337 10.56 1.02 -14.66
N ASN A 338 10.81 2.33 -14.53
CA ASN A 338 11.22 3.22 -15.63
C ASN A 338 10.25 3.19 -16.83
N PHE A 339 8.94 3.04 -16.54
CA PHE A 339 7.89 3.13 -17.54
C PHE A 339 7.76 4.57 -18.06
N SER A 340 7.59 4.73 -19.36
CA SER A 340 7.34 6.03 -19.98
C SER A 340 6.36 5.90 -21.13
N ASN A 341 5.27 6.63 -21.05
CA ASN A 341 4.27 6.70 -22.14
C ASN A 341 3.61 8.09 -22.14
N ALA A 342 3.89 8.87 -23.20
CA ALA A 342 3.41 10.24 -23.33
C ALA A 342 1.88 10.35 -23.21
N ARG A 343 1.12 9.36 -23.71
CA ARG A 343 -0.35 9.39 -23.59
C ARG A 343 -0.80 9.17 -22.16
N VAL A 344 -0.15 8.30 -21.39
CA VAL A 344 -0.43 8.10 -19.97
C VAL A 344 -0.12 9.39 -19.19
N ASP A 345 1.01 10.04 -19.45
CA ASP A 345 1.39 11.32 -18.82
C ASP A 345 0.35 12.42 -19.09
N GLU A 346 -0.13 12.54 -20.35
CA GLU A 346 -1.23 13.45 -20.71
C GLU A 346 -2.52 13.13 -19.94
N LEU A 347 -2.87 11.86 -19.82
CA LEU A 347 -4.07 11.42 -19.10
C LEU A 347 -3.95 11.70 -17.60
N VAL A 348 -2.79 11.47 -17.01
CA VAL A 348 -2.53 11.76 -15.58
C VAL A 348 -2.71 13.26 -15.30
N ALA A 349 -2.13 14.12 -16.13
CA ALA A 349 -2.29 15.56 -16.01
C ALA A 349 -3.77 16.00 -16.19
N ALA A 350 -4.46 15.44 -17.20
CA ALA A 350 -5.84 15.79 -17.50
C ALA A 350 -6.82 15.32 -16.41
N MET A 351 -6.71 14.08 -15.93
CA MET A 351 -7.59 13.56 -14.86
C MET A 351 -7.37 14.25 -13.51
N GLY A 352 -6.21 14.90 -13.32
CA GLY A 352 -5.91 15.70 -12.13
C GLY A 352 -6.74 16.99 -12.04
N VAL A 353 -7.27 17.49 -13.15
CA VAL A 353 -8.00 18.78 -13.23
C VAL A 353 -9.42 18.66 -13.82
N GLU A 354 -9.80 17.52 -14.40
CA GLU A 354 -11.15 17.32 -14.97
C GLU A 354 -12.19 17.17 -13.84
N THR A 355 -13.16 18.03 -13.82
CA THR A 355 -14.24 18.07 -12.80
C THR A 355 -15.50 17.31 -13.23
N ASP A 356 -15.67 17.04 -14.52
CA ASP A 356 -16.72 16.17 -15.02
C ASP A 356 -16.33 14.69 -14.72
N GLN A 357 -17.10 14.06 -13.83
CA GLN A 357 -16.78 12.72 -13.33
C GLN A 357 -16.77 11.67 -14.44
N ASP A 358 -17.67 11.76 -15.42
CA ASP A 358 -17.77 10.77 -16.48
C ASP A 358 -16.57 10.87 -17.44
N LYS A 359 -16.19 12.10 -17.82
CA LYS A 359 -14.99 12.33 -18.63
C LYS A 359 -13.73 11.89 -17.89
N ARG A 360 -13.64 12.20 -16.61
CA ARG A 360 -12.52 11.82 -15.76
C ARG A 360 -12.41 10.29 -15.65
N ASN A 361 -13.54 9.60 -15.45
CA ASN A 361 -13.57 8.14 -15.41
C ASN A 361 -13.19 7.51 -16.76
N ALA A 362 -13.55 8.14 -17.88
CA ALA A 362 -13.12 7.71 -19.20
C ALA A 362 -11.59 7.83 -19.40
N MET A 363 -10.98 8.91 -18.89
CA MET A 363 -9.52 9.07 -18.88
C MET A 363 -8.82 8.01 -18.04
N ILE A 364 -9.34 7.72 -16.85
CA ILE A 364 -8.84 6.65 -15.98
C ILE A 364 -8.95 5.30 -16.68
N ALA A 365 -10.08 5.05 -17.35
CA ALA A 365 -10.32 3.81 -18.08
C ALA A 365 -9.31 3.64 -19.23
N GLU A 366 -9.08 4.68 -20.04
CA GLU A 366 -8.10 4.67 -21.13
C GLU A 366 -6.68 4.42 -20.60
N ALA A 367 -6.31 5.05 -19.50
CA ALA A 367 -5.00 4.84 -18.88
C ALA A 367 -4.82 3.37 -18.45
N TRP A 368 -5.85 2.74 -17.86
CA TRP A 368 -5.80 1.31 -17.52
C TRP A 368 -5.70 0.43 -18.79
N ASP A 369 -6.43 0.73 -19.85
CA ASP A 369 -6.37 -0.04 -21.09
C ASP A 369 -4.95 -0.02 -21.69
N ILE A 370 -4.27 1.14 -21.68
CA ILE A 370 -2.88 1.28 -22.15
C ILE A 370 -1.91 0.49 -21.27
N THR A 371 -1.98 0.65 -19.93
CA THR A 371 -0.99 0.10 -19.02
C THR A 371 -1.16 -1.40 -18.78
N GLN A 372 -2.40 -1.93 -18.87
CA GLN A 372 -2.65 -3.37 -18.89
C GLN A 372 -2.18 -4.01 -20.20
N ASP A 373 -2.44 -3.36 -21.35
CA ASP A 373 -1.92 -3.85 -22.64
C ASP A 373 -0.39 -3.89 -22.63
N ASP A 374 0.27 -2.89 -22.07
CA ASP A 374 1.75 -2.85 -21.94
C ASP A 374 2.31 -3.89 -20.92
N VAL A 375 1.50 -4.38 -20.01
CA VAL A 375 1.95 -5.23 -18.88
C VAL A 375 3.02 -4.51 -18.05
N THR A 376 2.76 -3.25 -17.70
CA THR A 376 3.71 -2.39 -16.99
C THR A 376 4.12 -2.96 -15.62
N TYR A 377 3.17 -3.55 -14.92
CA TYR A 377 3.35 -4.24 -13.63
C TYR A 377 2.71 -5.62 -13.68
N LEU A 378 3.07 -6.47 -12.70
CA LEU A 378 2.41 -7.75 -12.45
C LEU A 378 1.56 -7.64 -11.18
N PRO A 379 0.27 -7.22 -11.25
CA PRO A 379 -0.61 -7.26 -10.09
C PRO A 379 -0.75 -8.69 -9.58
N LEU A 380 -0.68 -8.89 -8.26
CA LEU A 380 -0.81 -10.19 -7.64
C LEU A 380 -2.19 -10.35 -7.01
N HIS A 381 -2.45 -9.59 -5.96
CA HIS A 381 -3.71 -9.67 -5.24
C HIS A 381 -4.05 -8.39 -4.47
N HIS A 382 -5.34 -8.15 -4.25
CA HIS A 382 -5.81 -7.21 -3.23
C HIS A 382 -5.70 -7.87 -1.86
N GLN A 383 -5.06 -7.17 -0.93
CA GLN A 383 -4.83 -7.68 0.42
C GLN A 383 -6.13 -7.70 1.23
N VAL A 384 -6.30 -8.74 2.02
CA VAL A 384 -7.37 -8.84 3.03
C VAL A 384 -6.73 -8.72 4.41
N VAL A 385 -7.22 -7.79 5.22
CA VAL A 385 -6.77 -7.63 6.60
C VAL A 385 -7.64 -8.50 7.51
N ASN A 386 -6.97 -9.26 8.35
CA ASN A 386 -7.60 -10.08 9.36
C ASN A 386 -7.35 -9.44 10.72
N GLN A 387 -8.43 -9.05 11.39
CA GLN A 387 -8.42 -8.57 12.77
C GLN A 387 -9.06 -9.60 13.68
N ALA A 388 -8.59 -9.69 14.91
CA ALA A 388 -9.16 -10.55 15.91
C ALA A 388 -9.38 -9.82 17.24
N SER A 389 -10.41 -10.24 17.95
CA SER A 389 -10.77 -9.66 19.24
C SER A 389 -11.40 -10.70 20.17
N LYS A 390 -11.47 -10.37 21.46
CA LYS A 390 -12.44 -11.00 22.36
C LYS A 390 -13.85 -10.81 21.81
N SER A 391 -14.74 -11.78 22.01
CA SER A 391 -16.10 -11.78 21.43
C SER A 391 -16.97 -10.59 21.87
N ASN A 392 -16.67 -10.01 23.03
CA ASN A 392 -17.35 -8.83 23.54
C ASN A 392 -16.72 -7.51 23.08
N VAL A 393 -15.62 -7.52 22.33
CA VAL A 393 -14.93 -6.33 21.85
C VAL A 393 -15.18 -6.14 20.35
N ASP A 394 -15.75 -5.00 20.00
CA ASP A 394 -16.02 -4.60 18.63
C ASP A 394 -15.26 -3.32 18.29
N VAL A 395 -14.31 -3.41 17.34
CA VAL A 395 -13.57 -2.28 16.78
C VAL A 395 -13.73 -2.32 15.28
N PRO A 396 -14.49 -1.39 14.67
CA PRO A 396 -14.54 -1.27 13.22
C PRO A 396 -13.18 -0.88 12.63
N ILE A 397 -12.89 -1.36 11.42
CA ILE A 397 -11.66 -1.03 10.70
C ILE A 397 -11.99 -0.51 9.30
N ARG A 398 -11.22 0.46 8.84
CA ARG A 398 -11.33 0.98 7.47
C ARG A 398 -10.54 0.10 6.48
N MET A 399 -10.86 0.26 5.20
CA MET A 399 -10.14 -0.41 4.11
C MET A 399 -8.65 -0.03 4.02
N ASN A 400 -8.25 1.09 4.62
CA ASN A 400 -6.82 1.47 4.74
C ASN A 400 -6.11 0.85 5.96
N ASN A 401 -6.76 -0.11 6.66
CA ASN A 401 -6.28 -0.78 7.85
C ASN A 401 -6.20 0.10 9.11
N GLU A 402 -6.99 1.16 9.20
CA GLU A 402 -7.08 2.01 10.38
C GLU A 402 -8.21 1.55 11.31
N PRO A 403 -7.92 1.12 12.56
CA PRO A 403 -8.95 0.87 13.56
C PRO A 403 -9.67 2.17 13.94
N LEU A 404 -11.00 2.11 13.99
CA LEU A 404 -11.84 3.27 14.33
C LEU A 404 -12.24 3.22 15.81
N PHE A 405 -11.34 3.56 16.71
CA PHE A 405 -11.58 3.51 18.14
C PHE A 405 -12.72 4.42 18.61
N ARG A 406 -13.06 5.47 17.84
CA ARG A 406 -14.27 6.29 18.10
C ARG A 406 -15.60 5.54 17.91
N PHE A 407 -15.54 4.27 17.55
CA PHE A 407 -16.69 3.36 17.46
C PHE A 407 -16.41 2.04 18.18
N ALA A 408 -15.37 2.00 19.03
CA ALA A 408 -15.02 0.82 19.78
C ALA A 408 -16.05 0.58 20.91
N ASN A 409 -16.55 -0.66 20.98
CA ASN A 409 -17.51 -1.05 22.01
C ASN A 409 -17.08 -2.35 22.69
N VAL A 410 -17.29 -2.40 24.01
CA VAL A 410 -17.14 -3.58 24.86
C VAL A 410 -18.52 -3.93 25.41
N ASN A 411 -19.10 -5.09 25.00
CA ASN A 411 -20.45 -5.54 25.32
C ASN A 411 -20.46 -6.53 26.50
#